data_7324fbc13bfa9909f3b8d50d3e707283
#
_entry.id   7324fbc13bfa9909f3b8d50d3e707283
#
_cell.length_a   1.000
_cell.length_b   1.000
_cell.length_c   1.000
_cell.angle_alpha   90.00
_cell.angle_beta   90.00
_cell.angle_gamma   90.00
#
_symmetry.space_group_name_H-M   'P 1'
#
loop_
_entity.id
_entity.type
_entity.pdbx_description
1 polymer ?
#
loop_
_entity_poly.entity_id
_entity_poly.type
_entity_poly.pdbx_seq_one_letter_code
_entity_poly.pdbx_strand_id
1 'polypeptide(L)'
;MKKWVVEDWGFELTAIEGKASHCRLGLEKGDKFTFSYECPEGMCPRVMSQVYTWCEVIRCGGNFTYRGSKEKYEMDLVCPCHCIHFHLKAIPINRDENGNALPNNPKPID
;
A
#
# COMPACT_ATOMS: atom_id res chain seq x y z
N MET A 1 -10.82 -7.97 16.03
CA MET A 1 -9.78 -8.87 15.55
C MET A 1 -8.56 -8.82 16.46
N LYS A 2 -8.05 -9.98 16.82
CA LYS A 2 -6.86 -10.09 17.66
C LYS A 2 -5.63 -9.68 16.85
N LYS A 3 -4.87 -8.72 17.36
CA LYS A 3 -3.57 -8.38 16.79
C LYS A 3 -2.48 -8.95 17.67
N TRP A 4 -1.76 -9.90 17.16
CA TRP A 4 -0.64 -10.55 17.82
C TRP A 4 0.69 -10.24 17.14
N VAL A 5 0.64 -9.47 16.04
CA VAL A 5 1.81 -8.98 15.34
C VAL A 5 1.63 -7.49 15.10
N VAL A 6 2.69 -6.72 15.34
CA VAL A 6 2.71 -5.32 14.96
C VAL A 6 3.27 -5.26 13.53
N GLU A 7 2.55 -4.56 12.66
CA GLU A 7 2.97 -4.42 11.27
C GLU A 7 4.22 -3.54 11.16
N ASP A 8 5.15 -3.97 10.31
CA ASP A 8 6.38 -3.23 10.04
C ASP A 8 6.21 -2.13 9.00
N TRP A 9 5.17 -2.23 8.18
CA TRP A 9 4.96 -1.34 7.06
C TRP A 9 3.56 -0.78 7.05
N GLY A 10 3.47 0.53 6.78
CA GLY A 10 2.23 1.19 6.41
C GLY A 10 2.28 1.52 4.94
N PHE A 11 1.13 1.81 4.35
CA PHE A 11 1.01 2.12 2.94
C PHE A 11 0.12 3.32 2.73
N GLU A 12 0.49 4.15 1.75
CA GLU A 12 -0.34 5.24 1.26
C GLU A 12 -0.64 4.99 -0.20
N LEU A 13 -1.92 5.00 -0.55
CA LEU A 13 -2.38 4.90 -1.93
C LEU A 13 -3.09 6.18 -2.28
N THR A 14 -2.54 6.93 -3.23
CA THR A 14 -3.06 8.24 -3.61
C THR A 14 -3.51 8.22 -5.06
N ALA A 15 -4.72 8.70 -5.33
CA ALA A 15 -5.19 8.89 -6.69
C ALA A 15 -4.47 10.12 -7.28
N ILE A 16 -3.66 9.90 -8.30
CA ILE A 16 -2.86 10.96 -8.91
C ILE A 16 -3.45 11.49 -10.20
N GLU A 17 -4.31 10.69 -10.87
CA GLU A 17 -4.96 11.09 -12.10
C GLU A 17 -6.20 10.25 -12.33
N GLY A 18 -7.23 10.83 -12.95
CA GLY A 18 -8.44 10.12 -13.31
C GLY A 18 -9.68 10.98 -13.16
N LYS A 19 -10.80 10.43 -13.60
CA LYS A 19 -12.10 11.13 -13.57
C LYS A 19 -13.09 10.38 -12.70
N ALA A 20 -13.63 11.06 -11.70
CA ALA A 20 -14.63 10.50 -10.80
C ALA A 20 -15.84 9.95 -11.54
N SER A 21 -16.23 10.58 -12.66
CA SER A 21 -17.37 10.14 -13.46
C SER A 21 -17.16 8.75 -14.09
N HIS A 22 -15.93 8.29 -14.20
CA HIS A 22 -15.61 6.99 -14.79
C HIS A 22 -15.32 5.93 -13.73
N CYS A 23 -15.32 6.30 -12.46
CA CYS A 23 -15.02 5.40 -11.35
C CYS A 23 -16.30 5.06 -10.60
N ARG A 24 -16.54 3.76 -10.34
CA ARG A 24 -17.74 3.31 -9.61
C ARG A 24 -17.86 3.94 -8.22
N LEU A 25 -16.75 4.24 -7.59
CA LEU A 25 -16.72 4.83 -6.25
C LEU A 25 -16.55 6.34 -6.29
N GLY A 26 -16.44 6.92 -7.49
CA GLY A 26 -16.27 8.35 -7.63
C GLY A 26 -14.94 8.88 -7.14
N LEU A 27 -13.91 8.05 -7.16
CA LEU A 27 -12.56 8.47 -6.74
C LEU A 27 -12.02 9.49 -7.72
N GLU A 28 -11.33 10.49 -7.18
CA GLU A 28 -10.75 11.55 -8.00
C GLU A 28 -9.36 11.89 -7.52
N LYS A 29 -8.65 12.67 -8.33
CA LYS A 29 -7.30 13.11 -8.01
C LYS A 29 -7.24 13.75 -6.62
N GLY A 30 -6.29 13.30 -5.82
CA GLY A 30 -6.10 13.78 -4.47
C GLY A 30 -6.68 12.88 -3.38
N ASP A 31 -7.55 11.95 -3.73
CA ASP A 31 -8.07 10.99 -2.75
C ASP A 31 -6.93 10.10 -2.29
N LYS A 32 -6.80 9.97 -0.97
CA LYS A 32 -5.70 9.23 -0.35
C LYS A 32 -6.25 8.22 0.65
N PHE A 33 -5.68 7.03 0.62
CA PHE A 33 -5.99 5.96 1.56
C PHE A 33 -4.73 5.53 2.27
N THR A 34 -4.81 5.36 3.59
CA THR A 34 -3.69 4.86 4.40
C THR A 34 -4.13 3.58 5.09
N PHE A 35 -3.24 2.61 5.11
CA PHE A 35 -3.56 1.30 5.69
C PHE A 35 -2.27 0.56 6.02
N SER A 36 -2.37 -0.47 6.82
CA SER A 36 -1.24 -1.38 7.03
C SER A 36 -1.57 -2.78 6.50
N TYR A 37 -2.42 -3.52 7.15
CA TYR A 37 -2.82 -4.86 6.68
C TYR A 37 -4.27 -4.89 6.20
N GLU A 38 -5.11 -4.03 6.76
CA GLU A 38 -6.55 -3.99 6.47
C GLU A 38 -6.85 -3.31 5.13
N CYS A 39 -8.04 -3.57 4.61
CA CYS A 39 -8.59 -2.81 3.49
C CYS A 39 -9.19 -1.53 4.05
N PRO A 40 -8.73 -0.35 3.60
CA PRO A 40 -9.28 0.91 4.09
C PRO A 40 -10.73 1.09 3.64
N GLU A 41 -11.52 1.74 4.48
CA GLU A 41 -12.91 2.03 4.17
C GLU A 41 -13.01 2.91 2.91
N GLY A 42 -13.97 2.58 2.06
CA GLY A 42 -14.20 3.34 0.84
C GLY A 42 -13.31 2.96 -0.34
N MET A 43 -12.45 1.97 -0.17
CA MET A 43 -11.54 1.54 -1.23
C MET A 43 -12.20 0.51 -2.15
N CYS A 44 -11.89 0.62 -3.43
CA CYS A 44 -12.36 -0.34 -4.43
C CYS A 44 -11.74 -1.72 -4.23
N PRO A 45 -12.54 -2.79 -4.11
CA PRO A 45 -12.01 -4.14 -3.94
C PRO A 45 -11.10 -4.59 -5.10
N ARG A 46 -11.38 -4.15 -6.31
CA ARG A 46 -10.56 -4.49 -7.48
C ARG A 46 -9.17 -3.89 -7.38
N VAL A 47 -9.08 -2.65 -6.90
CA VAL A 47 -7.80 -2.00 -6.68
C VAL A 47 -7.04 -2.71 -5.56
N MET A 48 -7.70 -3.03 -4.46
CA MET A 48 -7.04 -3.68 -3.33
C MET A 48 -6.56 -5.09 -3.66
N SER A 49 -7.26 -5.83 -4.53
CA SER A 49 -6.78 -7.15 -4.94
C SER A 49 -5.43 -7.07 -5.65
N GLN A 50 -5.20 -6.00 -6.39
CA GLN A 50 -3.94 -5.72 -7.07
C GLN A 50 -2.89 -5.17 -6.10
N VAL A 51 -3.29 -4.21 -5.27
CA VAL A 51 -2.39 -3.52 -4.34
C VAL A 51 -1.85 -4.48 -3.29
N TYR A 52 -2.64 -5.40 -2.77
CA TYR A 52 -2.18 -6.36 -1.77
C TYR A 52 -1.00 -7.19 -2.27
N THR A 53 -0.97 -7.54 -3.54
CA THR A 53 0.15 -8.26 -4.11
C THR A 53 1.46 -7.47 -3.95
N TRP A 54 1.41 -6.18 -4.21
CA TRP A 54 2.59 -5.31 -4.08
C TRP A 54 2.95 -5.06 -2.62
N CYS A 55 1.95 -4.96 -1.75
CA CYS A 55 2.20 -4.84 -0.31
C CYS A 55 2.93 -6.08 0.22
N GLU A 56 2.56 -7.27 -0.25
CA GLU A 56 3.22 -8.49 0.17
C GLU A 56 4.69 -8.54 -0.28
N VAL A 57 5.01 -7.97 -1.44
CA VAL A 57 6.40 -7.85 -1.88
C VAL A 57 7.23 -7.10 -0.84
N ILE A 58 6.70 -6.00 -0.34
CA ILE A 58 7.40 -5.18 0.68
C ILE A 58 7.49 -5.93 2.00
N ARG A 59 6.39 -6.55 2.45
CA ARG A 59 6.36 -7.29 3.72
C ARG A 59 7.35 -8.45 3.74
N CYS A 60 7.59 -9.06 2.59
CA CYS A 60 8.52 -10.17 2.46
C CYS A 60 9.97 -9.73 2.22
N GLY A 61 10.26 -8.46 2.34
CA GLY A 61 11.62 -7.94 2.22
C GLY A 61 12.04 -7.52 0.82
N GLY A 62 11.10 -7.48 -0.12
CA GLY A 62 11.37 -7.03 -1.48
C GLY A 62 11.25 -5.53 -1.65
N ASN A 63 11.28 -5.09 -2.90
CA ASN A 63 11.08 -3.70 -3.24
C ASN A 63 10.52 -3.60 -4.67
N PHE A 64 10.19 -2.39 -5.12
CA PHE A 64 9.52 -2.18 -6.40
C PHE A 64 10.46 -1.94 -7.59
N THR A 65 11.76 -1.94 -7.38
CA THR A 65 12.70 -1.62 -8.48
C THR A 65 12.69 -2.64 -9.60
N TYR A 66 12.46 -3.91 -9.29
CA TYR A 66 12.41 -4.94 -10.34
C TYR A 66 11.20 -4.78 -11.26
N ARG A 67 10.19 -4.02 -10.84
CA ARG A 67 9.04 -3.68 -11.67
C ARG A 67 9.32 -2.47 -12.56
N GLY A 68 10.48 -1.87 -12.44
CA GLY A 68 10.85 -0.69 -13.21
C GLY A 68 10.68 0.63 -12.48
N SER A 69 10.26 0.62 -11.22
CA SER A 69 10.21 1.82 -10.43
C SER A 69 11.62 2.31 -10.12
N LYS A 70 11.82 3.62 -10.11
CA LYS A 70 13.10 4.22 -9.72
C LYS A 70 13.29 4.17 -8.22
N GLU A 71 12.18 4.19 -7.47
CA GLU A 71 12.19 4.18 -6.02
C GLU A 71 11.97 2.75 -5.51
N LYS A 72 12.62 2.40 -4.41
CA LYS A 72 12.47 1.06 -3.81
C LYS A 72 11.07 0.82 -3.25
N TYR A 73 10.47 1.86 -2.67
CA TYR A 73 9.26 1.73 -1.88
C TYR A 73 8.10 2.57 -2.40
N GLU A 74 8.18 3.00 -3.65
CA GLU A 74 7.11 3.76 -4.31
C GLU A 74 6.92 3.24 -5.72
N MET A 75 5.69 3.19 -6.17
CA MET A 75 5.37 2.80 -7.54
C MET A 75 4.03 3.37 -7.97
N ASP A 76 3.86 3.51 -9.28
CA ASP A 76 2.59 3.92 -9.85
C ASP A 76 1.87 2.68 -10.40
N LEU A 77 0.55 2.71 -10.32
CA LEU A 77 -0.29 1.66 -10.87
C LEU A 77 -1.60 2.24 -11.37
N VAL A 78 -2.30 1.47 -12.17
CA VAL A 78 -3.60 1.86 -12.74
C VAL A 78 -4.63 0.86 -12.24
N CYS A 79 -5.83 1.33 -11.89
CA CYS A 79 -6.88 0.41 -11.48
C CYS A 79 -7.23 -0.56 -12.61
N PRO A 80 -7.79 -1.75 -12.31
CA PRO A 80 -8.12 -2.73 -13.34
C PRO A 80 -9.03 -2.20 -14.44
N CYS A 81 -9.84 -1.20 -14.14
CA CYS A 81 -10.72 -0.56 -15.12
C CYS A 81 -10.04 0.57 -15.91
N HIS A 82 -8.79 0.87 -15.62
CA HIS A 82 -8.00 1.95 -16.24
C HIS A 82 -8.62 3.35 -16.09
N CYS A 83 -9.42 3.55 -15.04
CA CYS A 83 -10.07 4.82 -14.80
C CYS A 83 -9.24 5.76 -13.95
N ILE A 84 -8.55 5.22 -12.98
CA ILE A 84 -7.79 6.01 -11.98
C ILE A 84 -6.37 5.52 -11.93
N HIS A 85 -5.44 6.44 -11.95
CA HIS A 85 -4.01 6.17 -11.74
C HIS A 85 -3.68 6.45 -10.29
N PHE A 86 -2.94 5.54 -9.67
CA PHE A 86 -2.57 5.62 -8.26
C PHE A 86 -1.07 5.63 -8.08
N HIS A 87 -0.66 6.23 -6.98
CA HIS A 87 0.72 6.15 -6.49
C HIS A 87 0.69 5.40 -5.16
N LEU A 88 1.43 4.31 -5.08
CA LEU A 88 1.56 3.50 -3.87
C LEU A 88 2.91 3.80 -3.23
N LYS A 89 2.87 4.12 -1.94
CA LYS A 89 4.07 4.40 -1.15
C LYS A 89 4.10 3.51 0.08
N ALA A 90 5.18 2.77 0.26
CA ALA A 90 5.39 1.97 1.46
C ALA A 90 6.20 2.79 2.47
N ILE A 91 5.75 2.80 3.72
CA ILE A 91 6.34 3.60 4.79
C ILE A 91 6.72 2.67 5.94
N PRO A 92 7.99 2.63 6.35
CA PRO A 92 8.38 1.82 7.51
C PRO A 92 7.77 2.41 8.78
N ILE A 93 7.13 1.58 9.58
CA ILE A 93 6.46 2.03 10.81
C ILE A 93 7.06 1.45 12.09
N ASN A 94 7.60 0.24 12.04
CA ASN A 94 8.28 -0.36 13.19
C ASN A 94 9.72 -0.73 12.83
N ARG A 95 10.34 0.12 12.01
CA ARG A 95 11.71 -0.06 11.55
C ARG A 95 12.49 1.23 11.78
N ASP A 96 13.81 1.09 11.91
CA ASP A 96 14.70 2.25 11.99
C ASP A 96 14.92 2.82 10.57
N GLU A 97 15.69 3.90 10.49
CA GLU A 97 15.98 4.57 9.22
C GLU A 97 16.78 3.71 8.24
N ASN A 98 17.41 2.65 8.71
CA ASN A 98 18.14 1.70 7.86
C ASN A 98 17.28 0.52 7.42
N GLY A 99 16.01 0.49 7.82
CA GLY A 99 15.09 -0.57 7.47
C GLY A 99 15.14 -1.79 8.38
N ASN A 100 15.83 -1.72 9.51
CA ASN A 100 15.90 -2.82 10.47
C ASN A 100 14.72 -2.77 11.44
N ALA A 101 14.21 -3.93 11.83
CA ALA A 101 13.12 -4.01 12.80
C ALA A 101 13.54 -3.40 14.13
N LEU A 102 12.63 -2.65 14.75
CA LEU A 102 12.88 -2.06 16.06
C LEU A 102 12.90 -3.14 17.14
N PRO A 103 13.70 -2.95 18.19
CA PRO A 103 13.88 -3.99 19.22
C PRO A 103 12.61 -4.41 19.94
N ASN A 104 11.63 -3.52 20.02
CA ASN A 104 10.39 -3.78 20.74
C ASN A 104 9.23 -4.24 19.82
N ASN A 105 9.54 -4.58 18.59
CA ASN A 105 8.51 -5.06 17.66
C ASN A 105 8.03 -6.45 18.14
N PRO A 106 6.79 -6.59 18.64
CA PRO A 106 6.34 -7.87 19.15
C PRO A 106 6.20 -8.91 18.05
N LYS A 107 6.39 -10.16 18.44
CA LYS A 107 6.25 -11.29 17.52
C LYS A 107 4.92 -11.99 17.76
N PRO A 108 4.45 -12.79 16.78
CA PRO A 108 3.23 -13.57 16.98
C PRO A 108 3.36 -14.49 18.20
N ILE A 109 2.25 -14.66 18.88
CA ILE A 109 2.16 -15.60 19.99
C ILE A 109 1.74 -16.95 19.41
N ASP A 110 2.55 -17.94 19.63
CA ASP A 110 2.25 -19.31 19.18
C ASP A 110 1.16 -19.94 20.01
#